data_fd0ad1d82aae4cd0f9d64e61e1099f32
#
_entry.id   fd0ad1d82aae4cd0f9d64e61e1099f32
#
_cell.length_a   1.000
_cell.length_b   1.000
_cell.length_c   1.000
_cell.angle_alpha   90.00
_cell.angle_beta   90.00
_cell.angle_gamma   90.00
#
_symmetry.space_group_name_H-M   'P 1'
#
loop_
_entity.id
_entity.type
_entity.pdbx_description
1 polymer ?
#
loop_
_entity_poly.entity_id
_entity_poly.type
_entity_poly.pdbx_seq_one_letter_code
_entity_poly.pdbx_strand_id
1 'polypeptide(L)'
;MSTHEEQIQSVQGKVQVGDSAPDFTLPDQSGKPVSLGELLSKTDIVLYFYPRDNTAVCTAEACAFRDSYELFKQAGAEVIGISSDSVESHRQFAAAHQLPFILLSDADGIIRKRYGVPTAFGLPGRVTYIIDRQGRVRRIFFSQFTAEKHVTEALSTLQSMHEEGA
;
A
#
# COMPACT_ATOMS: atom_id res chain seq x y z
N MET A 1 17.35 14.77 -17.55
CA MET A 1 17.69 13.42 -17.95
C MET A 1 16.46 12.52 -17.79
N SER A 2 16.05 11.89 -18.86
CA SER A 2 14.97 10.93 -18.77
C SER A 2 15.48 9.73 -18.00
N THR A 3 14.99 9.56 -16.81
CA THR A 3 15.39 8.42 -16.00
C THR A 3 14.54 7.22 -16.39
N HIS A 4 15.00 6.06 -16.02
CA HIS A 4 14.24 4.84 -16.20
C HIS A 4 12.87 4.95 -15.49
N GLU A 5 12.83 5.64 -14.37
CA GLU A 5 11.60 5.87 -13.62
C GLU A 5 10.61 6.72 -14.41
N GLU A 6 11.07 7.78 -15.06
CA GLU A 6 10.19 8.60 -15.88
C GLU A 6 9.58 7.81 -17.01
N GLN A 7 10.37 6.95 -17.65
CA GLN A 7 9.87 6.11 -18.72
C GLN A 7 8.84 5.12 -18.23
N ILE A 8 9.04 4.56 -17.05
CA ILE A 8 8.06 3.64 -16.44
C ILE A 8 6.78 4.38 -16.12
N GLN A 9 6.89 5.60 -15.60
CA GLN A 9 5.72 6.39 -15.25
C GLN A 9 4.91 6.81 -16.45
N SER A 10 5.53 6.90 -17.61
CA SER A 10 4.81 7.27 -18.83
C SER A 10 4.04 6.10 -19.44
N VAL A 11 4.21 4.87 -18.92
CA VAL A 11 3.47 3.72 -19.39
C VAL A 11 1.98 3.92 -19.03
N GLN A 12 1.13 3.70 -20.00
CA GLN A 12 -0.29 3.94 -19.85
C GLN A 12 -0.88 3.16 -18.68
N GLY A 13 -1.83 3.79 -17.99
CA GLY A 13 -2.51 3.18 -16.85
C GLY A 13 -1.79 3.25 -15.54
N LYS A 14 -0.55 3.74 -15.54
CA LYS A 14 0.20 3.84 -14.28
C LYS A 14 -0.23 5.08 -13.50
N VAL A 15 -0.53 4.86 -12.22
CA VAL A 15 -0.94 5.93 -11.32
C VAL A 15 0.27 6.81 -10.99
N GLN A 16 0.04 8.12 -10.96
CA GLN A 16 1.06 9.12 -10.64
C GLN A 16 0.60 9.98 -9.47
N VAL A 17 1.56 10.65 -8.83
CA VAL A 17 1.24 11.62 -7.77
C VAL A 17 0.35 12.72 -8.36
N GLY A 18 -0.73 13.03 -7.66
CA GLY A 18 -1.73 13.98 -8.10
C GLY A 18 -2.95 13.34 -8.74
N ASP A 19 -2.84 12.10 -9.17
CA ASP A 19 -3.97 11.38 -9.77
C ASP A 19 -4.97 10.97 -8.70
N SER A 20 -6.21 10.74 -9.14
CA SER A 20 -7.18 10.05 -8.30
C SER A 20 -6.77 8.59 -8.18
N ALA A 21 -6.75 8.07 -6.97
CA ALA A 21 -6.44 6.66 -6.74
C ALA A 21 -7.58 5.81 -7.32
N PRO A 22 -7.26 4.80 -8.15
CA PRO A 22 -8.30 3.90 -8.66
C PRO A 22 -9.04 3.22 -7.51
N ASP A 23 -10.37 3.28 -7.55
CA ASP A 23 -11.19 2.64 -6.53
C ASP A 23 -11.21 1.14 -6.73
N PHE A 24 -11.50 0.42 -5.66
CA PHE A 24 -11.59 -1.04 -5.70
C PHE A 24 -12.38 -1.56 -4.51
N THR A 25 -12.82 -2.80 -4.63
CA THR A 25 -13.39 -3.56 -3.51
C THR A 25 -12.75 -4.93 -3.53
N LEU A 26 -12.10 -5.30 -2.44
CA LEU A 26 -11.40 -6.57 -2.30
C LEU A 26 -11.70 -7.18 -0.93
N PRO A 27 -11.64 -8.51 -0.81
CA PRO A 27 -11.86 -9.15 0.50
C PRO A 27 -10.65 -8.98 1.40
N ASP A 28 -10.91 -8.73 2.67
CA ASP A 28 -9.85 -8.67 3.69
C ASP A 28 -9.53 -10.09 4.21
N GLN A 29 -8.67 -10.17 5.24
CA GLN A 29 -8.23 -11.46 5.79
C GLN A 29 -9.35 -12.24 6.47
N SER A 30 -10.50 -11.64 6.70
CA SER A 30 -11.66 -12.35 7.21
C SER A 30 -12.70 -12.66 6.13
N GLY A 31 -12.40 -12.30 4.87
CA GLY A 31 -13.31 -12.48 3.75
C GLY A 31 -14.32 -11.38 3.58
N LYS A 32 -14.28 -10.34 4.42
CA LYS A 32 -15.20 -9.21 4.33
C LYS A 32 -14.77 -8.26 3.22
N PRO A 33 -15.70 -7.81 2.36
CA PRO A 33 -15.33 -6.86 1.31
C PRO A 33 -14.98 -5.49 1.90
N VAL A 34 -13.89 -4.92 1.39
CA VAL A 34 -13.41 -3.61 1.80
C VAL A 34 -13.31 -2.72 0.56
N SER A 35 -13.94 -1.55 0.62
CA SER A 35 -13.94 -0.58 -0.46
C SER A 35 -13.01 0.56 -0.11
N LEU A 36 -12.10 0.91 -1.04
CA LEU A 36 -11.20 2.04 -0.83
C LEU A 36 -11.98 3.34 -0.62
N GLY A 37 -13.00 3.56 -1.44
CA GLY A 37 -13.80 4.79 -1.35
C GLY A 37 -14.45 4.97 0.01
N GLU A 38 -14.96 3.90 0.59
CA GLU A 38 -15.56 3.98 1.92
C GLU A 38 -14.53 4.33 2.99
N LEU A 39 -13.33 3.75 2.90
CA LEU A 39 -12.28 4.04 3.87
C LEU A 39 -11.79 5.47 3.75
N LEU A 40 -11.67 5.98 2.53
CA LEU A 40 -11.21 7.35 2.30
C LEU A 40 -12.17 8.39 2.86
N SER A 41 -13.44 8.05 3.02
CA SER A 41 -14.39 8.98 3.64
C SER A 41 -14.05 9.23 5.12
N LYS A 42 -13.21 8.40 5.72
CA LYS A 42 -12.93 8.44 7.16
C LYS A 42 -11.47 8.74 7.49
N THR A 43 -10.52 8.38 6.60
CA THR A 43 -9.10 8.37 6.94
C THR A 43 -8.24 8.48 5.69
N ASP A 44 -7.03 9.00 5.86
CA ASP A 44 -6.01 8.86 4.83
C ASP A 44 -5.59 7.39 4.79
N ILE A 45 -5.04 6.94 3.66
CA ILE A 45 -4.68 5.54 3.46
C ILE A 45 -3.22 5.41 3.08
N VAL A 46 -2.53 4.51 3.78
CA VAL A 46 -1.22 4.04 3.39
C VAL A 46 -1.44 2.67 2.76
N LEU A 47 -1.35 2.61 1.44
CA LEU A 47 -1.66 1.41 0.67
C LEU A 47 -0.36 0.83 0.15
N TYR A 48 0.03 -0.37 0.59
CA TYR A 48 1.27 -0.95 0.10
C TYR A 48 1.00 -2.28 -0.60
N PHE A 49 1.58 -2.41 -1.79
CA PHE A 49 1.57 -3.65 -2.56
C PHE A 49 2.85 -4.40 -2.28
N TYR A 50 2.75 -5.70 -2.05
CA TYR A 50 3.93 -6.53 -1.79
C TYR A 50 3.80 -7.86 -2.52
N PRO A 51 4.94 -8.53 -2.79
CA PRO A 51 4.91 -9.73 -3.64
C PRO A 51 4.18 -10.92 -3.04
N ARG A 52 4.45 -11.27 -1.77
CA ARG A 52 3.90 -12.52 -1.23
C ARG A 52 4.02 -12.59 0.28
N ASP A 53 2.97 -13.14 0.92
CA ASP A 53 3.01 -13.46 2.35
C ASP A 53 4.15 -14.41 2.66
N ASN A 54 4.68 -14.33 3.88
CA ASN A 54 5.66 -15.27 4.43
C ASN A 54 7.03 -15.27 3.74
N THR A 55 7.32 -14.26 2.90
CA THR A 55 8.68 -14.05 2.41
C THR A 55 9.40 -13.10 3.36
N ALA A 56 10.75 -13.15 3.37
CA ALA A 56 11.55 -12.45 4.36
C ALA A 56 11.31 -10.94 4.36
N VAL A 57 11.39 -10.30 3.18
CA VAL A 57 11.23 -8.84 3.10
C VAL A 57 9.79 -8.43 3.32
N CYS A 58 8.82 -9.19 2.81
CA CYS A 58 7.41 -8.88 3.04
C CYS A 58 7.05 -9.01 4.50
N THR A 59 7.58 -10.01 5.20
CA THR A 59 7.37 -10.17 6.64
C THR A 59 7.99 -8.99 7.39
N ALA A 60 9.21 -8.60 7.03
CA ALA A 60 9.88 -7.45 7.66
C ALA A 60 9.07 -6.17 7.44
N GLU A 61 8.52 -5.97 6.24
CA GLU A 61 7.70 -4.79 5.94
C GLU A 61 6.42 -4.77 6.76
N ALA A 62 5.71 -5.90 6.81
CA ALA A 62 4.48 -6.00 7.59
C ALA A 62 4.74 -5.74 9.06
N CYS A 63 5.81 -6.29 9.60
CA CYS A 63 6.17 -6.08 11.02
C CYS A 63 6.59 -4.65 11.27
N ALA A 64 7.27 -4.00 10.32
CA ALA A 64 7.64 -2.59 10.47
C ALA A 64 6.39 -1.70 10.50
N PHE A 65 5.40 -1.95 9.64
CA PHE A 65 4.13 -1.23 9.70
C PHE A 65 3.39 -1.52 11.00
N ARG A 66 3.39 -2.78 11.45
CA ARG A 66 2.78 -3.15 12.72
C ARG A 66 3.37 -2.36 13.88
N ASP A 67 4.70 -2.31 13.95
CA ASP A 67 5.40 -1.66 15.06
C ASP A 67 5.16 -0.15 15.08
N SER A 68 4.83 0.44 13.94
CA SER A 68 4.54 1.87 13.82
C SER A 68 3.05 2.17 13.68
N TYR A 69 2.19 1.17 13.86
CA TYR A 69 0.76 1.32 13.57
C TYR A 69 0.11 2.45 14.36
N GLU A 70 0.45 2.58 15.64
CA GLU A 70 -0.10 3.65 16.47
C GLU A 70 0.27 5.04 15.94
N LEU A 71 1.48 5.17 15.42
CA LEU A 71 1.91 6.45 14.82
C LEU A 71 1.07 6.78 13.59
N PHE A 72 0.74 5.78 12.77
CA PHE A 72 -0.14 5.99 11.62
C PHE A 72 -1.53 6.40 12.06
N LYS A 73 -2.07 5.75 13.08
CA LYS A 73 -3.39 6.10 13.59
C LYS A 73 -3.41 7.52 14.14
N GLN A 74 -2.37 7.92 14.87
CA GLN A 74 -2.24 9.28 15.37
C GLN A 74 -2.13 10.30 14.24
N ALA A 75 -1.54 9.87 13.12
CA ALA A 75 -1.44 10.73 11.95
C ALA A 75 -2.72 10.74 11.09
N GLY A 76 -3.76 10.05 11.53
CA GLY A 76 -5.04 10.04 10.81
C GLY A 76 -5.07 9.11 9.62
N ALA A 77 -4.27 8.06 9.63
CA ALA A 77 -4.15 7.16 8.50
C ALA A 77 -4.41 5.71 8.90
N GLU A 78 -4.89 4.93 7.93
CA GLU A 78 -5.01 3.48 8.06
C GLU A 78 -4.01 2.82 7.13
N VAL A 79 -3.45 1.68 7.54
CA VAL A 79 -2.49 0.92 6.75
C VAL A 79 -3.21 -0.26 6.10
N ILE A 80 -2.99 -0.46 4.81
CA ILE A 80 -3.59 -1.56 4.05
C ILE A 80 -2.51 -2.20 3.19
N GLY A 81 -2.34 -3.51 3.35
CA GLY A 81 -1.44 -4.28 2.50
C GLY A 81 -2.23 -5.05 1.45
N ILE A 82 -1.69 -5.15 0.24
CA ILE A 82 -2.31 -5.89 -0.85
C ILE A 82 -1.30 -6.82 -1.49
N SER A 83 -1.69 -8.09 -1.68
CA SER A 83 -0.95 -9.02 -2.51
C SER A 83 -1.94 -9.95 -3.19
N SER A 84 -1.42 -10.82 -4.07
CA SER A 84 -2.25 -11.81 -4.76
C SER A 84 -2.51 -13.07 -3.93
N ASP A 85 -2.01 -13.12 -2.71
CA ASP A 85 -2.26 -14.26 -1.83
C ASP A 85 -3.73 -14.37 -1.49
N SER A 86 -4.16 -15.57 -1.12
CA SER A 86 -5.55 -15.85 -0.80
C SER A 86 -5.95 -15.22 0.54
N VAL A 87 -7.27 -15.10 0.75
CA VAL A 87 -7.81 -14.67 2.04
C VAL A 87 -7.29 -15.56 3.17
N GLU A 88 -7.24 -16.87 2.95
CA GLU A 88 -6.76 -17.80 3.96
C GLU A 88 -5.28 -17.57 4.29
N SER A 89 -4.44 -17.34 3.26
CA SER A 89 -3.03 -17.02 3.48
C SER A 89 -2.88 -15.75 4.29
N HIS A 90 -3.63 -14.71 3.94
CA HIS A 90 -3.61 -13.44 4.68
C HIS A 90 -4.06 -13.61 6.12
N ARG A 91 -5.09 -14.45 6.34
CA ARG A 91 -5.55 -14.70 7.69
C ARG A 91 -4.46 -15.31 8.56
N GLN A 92 -3.78 -16.32 8.02
CA GLN A 92 -2.70 -16.99 8.73
C GLN A 92 -1.52 -16.05 8.96
N PHE A 93 -1.16 -15.27 7.95
CA PHE A 93 -0.04 -14.34 8.03
C PHE A 93 -0.32 -13.25 9.07
N ALA A 94 -1.52 -12.67 9.05
CA ALA A 94 -1.90 -11.65 10.02
C ALA A 94 -1.90 -12.19 11.44
N ALA A 95 -2.39 -13.42 11.63
CA ALA A 95 -2.41 -14.04 12.95
C ALA A 95 -1.00 -14.35 13.44
N ALA A 96 -0.14 -14.90 12.57
CA ALA A 96 1.20 -15.30 12.93
C ALA A 96 2.05 -14.11 13.39
N HIS A 97 1.81 -12.93 12.81
CA HIS A 97 2.61 -11.74 13.11
C HIS A 97 1.82 -10.66 13.85
N GLN A 98 0.58 -10.98 14.25
CA GLN A 98 -0.27 -10.09 15.03
C GLN A 98 -0.41 -8.73 14.36
N LEU A 99 -0.75 -8.75 13.05
CA LEU A 99 -0.90 -7.53 12.29
C LEU A 99 -2.24 -6.87 12.61
N PRO A 100 -2.24 -5.60 13.08
CA PRO A 100 -3.48 -4.93 13.47
C PRO A 100 -4.20 -4.25 12.31
N PHE A 101 -3.65 -4.31 11.12
CA PHE A 101 -4.19 -3.61 9.96
C PHE A 101 -4.74 -4.60 8.92
N ILE A 102 -5.34 -4.04 7.88
CA ILE A 102 -6.06 -4.80 6.86
C ILE A 102 -5.09 -5.36 5.81
N LEU A 103 -5.27 -6.63 5.46
CA LEU A 103 -4.63 -7.24 4.30
C LEU A 103 -5.71 -7.60 3.29
N LEU A 104 -5.55 -7.19 2.04
CA LEU A 104 -6.53 -7.43 0.99
C LEU A 104 -5.99 -8.42 -0.02
N SER A 105 -6.88 -9.30 -0.49
CA SER A 105 -6.54 -10.32 -1.46
C SER A 105 -6.90 -9.86 -2.86
N ASP A 106 -5.88 -9.59 -3.69
CA ASP A 106 -6.02 -9.25 -5.10
C ASP A 106 -5.65 -10.48 -5.92
N ALA A 107 -6.45 -11.53 -5.80
CA ALA A 107 -6.13 -12.86 -6.31
C ALA A 107 -5.77 -12.87 -7.80
N ASP A 108 -6.46 -12.04 -8.60
CA ASP A 108 -6.24 -11.98 -10.03
C ASP A 108 -5.17 -10.97 -10.43
N GLY A 109 -4.66 -10.20 -9.49
CA GLY A 109 -3.69 -9.15 -9.76
C GLY A 109 -4.26 -7.96 -10.53
N ILE A 110 -5.58 -7.81 -10.57
CA ILE A 110 -6.24 -6.77 -11.36
C ILE A 110 -5.95 -5.40 -10.77
N ILE A 111 -6.05 -5.27 -9.46
CA ILE A 111 -5.84 -3.96 -8.81
C ILE A 111 -4.37 -3.56 -8.90
N ARG A 112 -3.46 -4.51 -8.70
CA ARG A 112 -2.03 -4.27 -8.88
C ARG A 112 -1.74 -3.71 -10.27
N LYS A 113 -2.35 -4.30 -11.29
CA LYS A 113 -2.18 -3.85 -12.68
C LYS A 113 -2.82 -2.48 -12.89
N ARG A 114 -3.97 -2.24 -12.28
CA ARG A 114 -4.67 -0.95 -12.40
C ARG A 114 -3.83 0.18 -11.83
N TYR A 115 -3.11 -0.07 -10.73
CA TYR A 115 -2.22 0.92 -10.15
C TYR A 115 -0.90 1.04 -10.90
N GLY A 116 -0.60 0.09 -11.78
CA GLY A 116 0.64 0.09 -12.54
C GLY A 116 1.84 -0.30 -11.70
N VAL A 117 1.65 -1.19 -10.73
CA VAL A 117 2.74 -1.69 -9.88
C VAL A 117 3.75 -2.41 -10.78
N PRO A 118 5.03 -1.99 -10.80
CA PRO A 118 6.01 -2.62 -11.67
C PRO A 118 6.34 -4.04 -11.21
N THR A 119 6.91 -4.84 -12.11
CA THR A 119 7.43 -6.14 -11.76
C THR A 119 8.96 -6.06 -11.69
N ALA A 120 9.53 -6.88 -10.80
CA ALA A 120 10.98 -6.99 -10.68
C ALA A 120 11.30 -8.49 -10.59
N PHE A 121 12.19 -8.96 -11.48
CA PHE A 121 12.59 -10.37 -11.52
C PHE A 121 11.39 -11.31 -11.67
N GLY A 122 10.42 -10.90 -12.47
CA GLY A 122 9.22 -11.70 -12.71
C GLY A 122 8.21 -11.70 -11.57
N LEU A 123 8.46 -10.96 -10.51
CA LEU A 123 7.56 -10.85 -9.36
C LEU A 123 6.98 -9.45 -9.27
N PRO A 124 5.79 -9.28 -8.66
CA PRO A 124 5.25 -7.95 -8.39
C PRO A 124 6.23 -7.13 -7.55
N GLY A 125 6.28 -5.84 -7.82
CA GLY A 125 7.14 -4.93 -7.08
C GLY A 125 6.55 -4.59 -5.71
N ARG A 126 7.36 -3.91 -4.90
CA ARG A 126 6.97 -3.44 -3.58
C ARG A 126 6.82 -1.93 -3.64
N VAL A 127 5.57 -1.46 -3.60
CA VAL A 127 5.24 -0.04 -3.79
C VAL A 127 4.26 0.40 -2.72
N THR A 128 4.51 1.56 -2.14
CA THR A 128 3.61 2.17 -1.17
C THR A 128 3.04 3.46 -1.74
N TYR A 129 1.72 3.59 -1.67
CA TYR A 129 0.98 4.78 -2.11
C TYR A 129 0.39 5.45 -0.88
N ILE A 130 0.57 6.77 -0.79
CA ILE A 130 -0.09 7.55 0.25
C ILE A 130 -1.25 8.28 -0.43
N ILE A 131 -2.47 8.02 0.04
CA ILE A 131 -3.69 8.54 -0.57
C ILE A 131 -4.42 9.37 0.48
N ASP A 132 -4.73 10.61 0.15
CA ASP A 132 -5.43 11.48 1.08
C ASP A 132 -6.94 11.22 1.05
N ARG A 133 -7.66 11.81 1.98
CA ARG A 133 -9.10 11.60 2.14
C ARG A 133 -9.91 12.08 0.94
N GLN A 134 -9.34 12.94 0.09
CA GLN A 134 -9.95 13.35 -1.16
C GLN A 134 -9.72 12.36 -2.28
N GLY A 135 -8.99 11.26 -2.01
CA GLY A 135 -8.73 10.22 -2.99
C GLY A 135 -7.55 10.50 -3.90
N ARG A 136 -6.74 11.50 -3.58
CA ARG A 136 -5.59 11.85 -4.40
C ARG A 136 -4.32 11.16 -3.91
N VAL A 137 -3.53 10.67 -4.84
CA VAL A 137 -2.23 10.08 -4.53
C VAL A 137 -1.24 11.20 -4.21
N ARG A 138 -0.69 11.18 -3.01
CA ARG A 138 0.22 12.23 -2.53
C ARG A 138 1.68 11.81 -2.60
N ARG A 139 1.95 10.53 -2.57
CA ARG A 139 3.31 10.00 -2.65
C ARG A 139 3.27 8.58 -3.19
N ILE A 140 4.28 8.21 -3.96
CA ILE A 140 4.51 6.84 -4.43
C ILE A 140 5.97 6.52 -4.09
N PHE A 141 6.16 5.48 -3.30
CA PHE A 141 7.50 5.06 -2.90
C PHE A 141 7.74 3.62 -3.33
N PHE A 142 8.75 3.42 -4.15
CA PHE A 142 9.12 2.10 -4.63
C PHE A 142 10.48 1.72 -4.06
N SER A 143 10.55 0.55 -3.40
CA SER A 143 11.80 -0.02 -2.96
C SER A 143 11.60 -1.51 -2.74
N GLN A 144 12.38 -2.34 -3.44
CA GLN A 144 12.17 -3.77 -3.41
C GLN A 144 12.74 -4.42 -2.14
N PHE A 145 13.78 -3.84 -1.55
CA PHE A 145 14.54 -4.50 -0.49
C PHE A 145 14.64 -3.74 0.83
N THR A 146 14.19 -2.50 0.89
CA THR A 146 14.28 -1.67 2.09
C THR A 146 12.92 -1.51 2.75
N ALA A 147 12.50 -2.54 3.48
CA ALA A 147 11.17 -2.59 4.08
C ALA A 147 10.88 -1.38 4.98
N GLU A 148 11.82 -1.01 5.83
CA GLU A 148 11.62 0.07 6.80
C GLU A 148 11.45 1.44 6.15
N LYS A 149 12.04 1.65 4.97
CA LYS A 149 11.89 2.93 4.28
C LYS A 149 10.46 3.18 3.83
N HIS A 150 9.70 2.13 3.54
CA HIS A 150 8.28 2.30 3.22
C HIS A 150 7.54 2.96 4.39
N VAL A 151 7.87 2.56 5.61
CA VAL A 151 7.24 3.11 6.81
C VAL A 151 7.68 4.56 7.03
N THR A 152 8.98 4.84 6.98
CA THR A 152 9.48 6.19 7.24
C THR A 152 9.01 7.18 6.19
N GLU A 153 9.01 6.78 4.91
CA GLU A 153 8.51 7.63 3.83
C GLU A 153 7.03 7.92 3.98
N ALA A 154 6.26 6.92 4.38
CA ALA A 154 4.83 7.11 4.59
C ALA A 154 4.55 8.06 5.73
N LEU A 155 5.21 7.89 6.87
CA LEU A 155 5.02 8.77 8.02
C LEU A 155 5.44 10.20 7.70
N SER A 156 6.58 10.37 7.02
CA SER A 156 7.06 11.68 6.63
C SER A 156 6.06 12.40 5.70
N THR A 157 5.49 11.67 4.76
CA THR A 157 4.50 12.22 3.84
C THR A 157 3.24 12.67 4.58
N LEU A 158 2.75 11.84 5.50
CA LEU A 158 1.56 12.19 6.28
C LEU A 158 1.79 13.44 7.12
N GLN A 159 2.97 13.57 7.71
CA GLN A 159 3.30 14.78 8.47
C GLN A 159 3.31 16.01 7.60
N SER A 160 3.88 15.93 6.40
CA SER A 160 3.87 17.05 5.45
C SER A 160 2.46 17.43 5.04
N MET A 161 1.59 16.44 4.82
CA MET A 161 0.20 16.69 4.47
C MET A 161 -0.55 17.46 5.58
N HIS A 162 -0.29 17.09 6.83
CA HIS A 162 -0.91 17.76 7.97
C HIS A 162 -0.41 19.20 8.13
N GLU A 163 0.86 19.42 7.86
CA GLU A 163 1.43 20.78 7.89
C GLU A 163 0.81 21.67 6.82
N GLU A 164 0.54 21.12 5.62
CA GLU A 164 -0.14 21.85 4.57
C GLU A 164 -1.56 22.23 4.97
N GLY A 165 -2.22 21.36 5.72
CA GLY A 165 -3.60 21.58 6.13
C GLY A 165 -3.75 22.51 7.32
N ALA A 166 -2.64 22.91 7.92
CA ALA A 166 -2.70 23.76 9.14
C ALA A 166 -2.91 25.25 8.84
#